data_22dab8f82c297324c5bc7f989eb59325
#
_entry.id   22dab8f82c297324c5bc7f989eb59325
#
_cell.length_a   1.000
_cell.length_b   1.000
_cell.length_c   1.000
_cell.angle_alpha   90.00
_cell.angle_beta   90.00
_cell.angle_gamma   90.00
#
_symmetry.space_group_name_H-M   'P 1'
#
loop_
_entity.id
_entity.type
_entity.pdbx_description
1 polymer ?
#
loop_
_entity_poly.entity_id
_entity_poly.type
_entity_poly.pdbx_seq_one_letter_code
_entity_poly.pdbx_strand_id
1 'polypeptide(L)'
;VLCRHAATSAMIVIALWIFFALFMTLVVSIVANALFPMGQTASAGQILDNYSCQMSLNRLSPYYLYSEAVSTIMNPMVRSTNIILPQQLSGAITGYLSLGQSCLLVWPHLTGLLALTAVVFAASYISFMRREIRSR
;
A
#
# COMPACT_ATOMS: atom_id res chain seq x y z
N VAL A 1 18.19 -12.90 9.53
CA VAL A 1 18.88 -12.59 10.81
C VAL A 1 18.15 -13.19 12.02
N LEU A 2 16.80 -13.23 12.05
CA LEU A 2 16.04 -13.89 13.12
C LEU A 2 16.06 -15.43 13.04
N CYS A 3 16.23 -16.00 11.87
CA CYS A 3 16.16 -17.44 11.64
C CYS A 3 17.56 -18.06 11.54
N ARG A 4 17.73 -19.24 12.16
CA ARG A 4 18.99 -20.01 12.12
C ARG A 4 19.23 -20.71 10.78
N HIS A 5 18.16 -21.03 10.05
CA HIS A 5 18.22 -21.73 8.77
C HIS A 5 17.69 -20.86 7.63
N ALA A 6 18.35 -20.90 6.47
CA ALA A 6 17.94 -20.14 5.28
C ALA A 6 16.55 -20.54 4.80
N ALA A 7 16.20 -21.81 4.87
CA ALA A 7 14.88 -22.31 4.49
C ALA A 7 13.74 -21.71 5.34
N THR A 8 13.94 -21.64 6.67
CA THR A 8 12.96 -21.03 7.58
C THR A 8 12.78 -19.54 7.30
N SER A 9 13.87 -18.83 6.97
CA SER A 9 13.81 -17.43 6.60
C SER A 9 13.03 -17.22 5.32
N ALA A 10 13.26 -18.06 4.30
CA ALA A 10 12.52 -18.00 3.04
C ALA A 10 11.02 -18.25 3.23
N MET A 11 10.66 -19.26 4.03
CA MET A 11 9.26 -19.54 4.32
C MET A 11 8.54 -18.39 5.03
N ILE A 12 9.21 -17.73 5.99
CA ILE A 12 8.64 -16.56 6.67
C ILE A 12 8.42 -15.40 5.70
N VAL A 13 9.38 -15.14 4.80
CA VAL A 13 9.24 -14.05 3.81
C VAL A 13 8.07 -14.35 2.86
N ILE A 14 7.94 -15.57 2.38
CA ILE A 14 6.83 -15.99 1.51
C ILE A 14 5.50 -15.88 2.24
N ALA A 15 5.42 -16.35 3.49
CA ALA A 15 4.20 -16.25 4.30
C ALA A 15 3.80 -14.77 4.54
N LEU A 16 4.77 -13.92 4.83
CA LEU A 16 4.56 -12.48 5.02
C LEU A 16 4.08 -11.81 3.72
N TRP A 17 4.65 -12.19 2.59
CA TRP A 17 4.23 -11.71 1.28
C TRP A 17 2.79 -12.12 0.95
N ILE A 18 2.44 -13.38 1.17
CA ILE A 18 1.06 -13.88 0.98
C ILE A 18 0.09 -13.14 1.90
N PHE A 19 0.49 -12.89 3.15
CA PHE A 19 -0.32 -12.12 4.09
C PHE A 19 -0.63 -10.73 3.55
N PHE A 20 0.38 -9.97 3.14
CA PHE A 20 0.16 -8.64 2.59
C PHE A 20 -0.57 -8.63 1.24
N ALA A 21 -0.39 -9.66 0.42
CA ALA A 21 -1.04 -9.74 -0.89
C ALA A 21 -2.52 -10.11 -0.83
N LEU A 22 -2.91 -11.02 0.08
CA LEU A 22 -4.26 -11.59 0.13
C LEU A 22 -5.05 -11.14 1.37
N PHE A 23 -4.45 -11.26 2.56
CA PHE A 23 -5.16 -11.05 3.82
C PHE A 23 -5.26 -9.59 4.23
N MET A 24 -4.32 -8.75 3.83
CA MET A 24 -4.33 -7.34 4.25
C MET A 24 -5.60 -6.62 3.81
N THR A 25 -6.07 -6.87 2.60
CA THR A 25 -7.31 -6.27 2.08
C THR A 25 -8.54 -6.67 2.91
N LEU A 26 -8.61 -7.93 3.35
CA LEU A 26 -9.70 -8.40 4.22
C LEU A 26 -9.64 -7.75 5.59
N VAL A 27 -8.46 -7.70 6.21
CA VAL A 27 -8.26 -7.06 7.52
C VAL A 27 -8.65 -5.58 7.44
N VAL A 28 -8.20 -4.88 6.41
CA VAL A 28 -8.52 -3.47 6.21
C VAL A 28 -10.01 -3.24 6.03
N SER A 29 -10.71 -4.09 5.26
CA SER A 29 -12.16 -3.96 5.07
C SER A 29 -12.93 -4.18 6.38
N ILE A 30 -12.51 -5.14 7.21
CA ILE A 30 -13.11 -5.39 8.52
C ILE A 30 -12.90 -4.18 9.44
N VAL A 31 -11.69 -3.66 9.51
CA VAL A 31 -11.35 -2.49 10.34
C VAL A 31 -12.13 -1.24 9.89
N ALA A 32 -12.14 -0.98 8.59
CA ALA A 32 -12.86 0.17 8.05
C ALA A 32 -14.38 0.09 8.29
N ASN A 33 -14.97 -1.10 8.14
CA ASN A 33 -16.39 -1.32 8.43
C ASN A 33 -16.71 -1.27 9.93
N ALA A 34 -15.75 -1.58 10.79
CA ALA A 34 -15.91 -1.43 12.24
C ALA A 34 -15.87 0.05 12.66
N LEU A 35 -15.03 0.86 12.00
CA LEU A 35 -14.90 2.29 12.29
C LEU A 35 -16.01 3.13 11.61
N PHE A 36 -16.35 2.78 10.38
CA PHE A 36 -17.32 3.46 9.54
C PHE A 36 -18.31 2.44 8.96
N PRO A 37 -19.32 1.99 9.72
CA PRO A 37 -20.23 0.94 9.28
C PRO A 37 -21.05 1.37 8.07
N MET A 38 -21.00 0.57 7.01
CA MET A 38 -21.80 0.76 5.80
C MET A 38 -23.16 0.05 5.98
N GLY A 39 -24.13 0.72 6.59
CA GLY A 39 -25.52 0.24 6.67
C GLY A 39 -26.33 0.61 5.42
N GLN A 40 -27.54 0.04 5.29
CA GLN A 40 -28.46 0.36 4.18
C GLN A 40 -28.86 1.84 4.11
N THR A 41 -28.68 2.59 5.21
CA THR A 41 -28.98 4.00 5.34
C THR A 41 -27.73 4.88 5.45
N ALA A 42 -26.57 4.34 5.06
CA ALA A 42 -25.32 5.09 5.15
C ALA A 42 -25.36 6.34 4.26
N SER A 43 -25.00 7.49 4.85
CA SER A 43 -24.89 8.74 4.10
C SER A 43 -23.69 8.69 3.13
N ALA A 44 -23.74 9.51 2.07
CA ALA A 44 -22.63 9.61 1.12
C ALA A 44 -21.30 9.95 1.81
N GLY A 45 -21.32 10.76 2.89
CA GLY A 45 -20.15 11.06 3.70
C GLY A 45 -19.58 9.84 4.39
N GLN A 46 -20.39 9.02 5.03
CA GLN A 46 -19.94 7.79 5.70
C GLN A 46 -19.31 6.78 4.73
N ILE A 47 -19.86 6.68 3.53
CA ILE A 47 -19.31 5.84 2.47
C ILE A 47 -17.92 6.34 2.07
N LEU A 48 -17.74 7.64 1.88
CA LEU A 48 -16.46 8.25 1.55
C LEU A 48 -15.42 8.07 2.66
N ASP A 49 -15.82 8.25 3.92
CA ASP A 49 -14.96 8.07 5.08
C ASP A 49 -14.49 6.61 5.20
N ASN A 50 -15.39 5.65 4.95
CA ASN A 50 -15.03 4.24 4.92
C ASN A 50 -14.01 3.94 3.82
N TYR A 51 -14.25 4.40 2.58
CA TYR A 51 -13.32 4.17 1.47
C TYR A 51 -11.98 4.89 1.68
N SER A 52 -11.96 6.10 2.20
CA SER A 52 -10.71 6.82 2.49
C SER A 52 -9.90 6.14 3.60
N CYS A 53 -10.58 5.61 4.62
CA CYS A 53 -9.97 4.80 5.66
C CYS A 53 -9.37 3.50 5.06
N GLN A 54 -10.13 2.78 4.24
CA GLN A 54 -9.63 1.58 3.56
C GLN A 54 -8.39 1.87 2.72
N MET A 55 -8.41 2.94 1.94
CA MET A 55 -7.31 3.32 1.08
C MET A 55 -6.06 3.68 1.90
N SER A 56 -6.21 4.45 2.96
CA SER A 56 -5.11 4.85 3.85
C SER A 56 -4.47 3.63 4.53
N LEU A 57 -5.28 2.69 5.02
CA LEU A 57 -4.79 1.47 5.65
C LEU A 57 -4.14 0.51 4.64
N ASN A 58 -4.72 0.37 3.45
CA ASN A 58 -4.13 -0.46 2.39
C ASN A 58 -2.76 0.04 1.96
N ARG A 59 -2.52 1.37 1.98
CA ARG A 59 -1.22 1.98 1.66
C ARG A 59 -0.12 1.66 2.67
N LEU A 60 -0.44 1.08 3.82
CA LEU A 60 0.57 0.48 4.72
C LEU A 60 1.15 -0.82 4.15
N SER A 61 0.46 -1.46 3.21
CA SER A 61 0.95 -2.66 2.53
C SER A 61 1.90 -2.28 1.40
N PRO A 62 3.16 -2.78 1.39
CA PRO A 62 4.10 -2.57 0.29
C PRO A 62 3.56 -3.12 -1.04
N TYR A 63 2.83 -4.23 -0.98
CA TYR A 63 2.19 -4.83 -2.14
C TYR A 63 1.14 -3.90 -2.75
N TYR A 64 0.31 -3.28 -1.92
CA TYR A 64 -0.72 -2.35 -2.38
C TYR A 64 -0.12 -1.09 -3.02
N LEU A 65 0.90 -0.49 -2.36
CA LEU A 65 1.63 0.66 -2.92
C LEU A 65 2.24 0.34 -4.29
N TYR A 66 2.84 -0.84 -4.43
CA TYR A 66 3.40 -1.29 -5.69
C TYR A 66 2.31 -1.48 -6.76
N SER A 67 1.23 -2.18 -6.43
CA SER A 67 0.14 -2.46 -7.38
C SER A 67 -0.57 -1.17 -7.83
N GLU A 68 -0.80 -0.24 -6.92
CA GLU A 68 -1.37 1.09 -7.22
C GLU A 68 -0.45 1.89 -8.15
N ALA A 69 0.87 1.89 -7.87
CA ALA A 69 1.86 2.56 -8.70
C ALA A 69 1.92 1.97 -10.12
N VAL A 70 2.00 0.65 -10.23
CA VAL A 70 2.05 -0.05 -11.53
C VAL A 70 0.77 0.17 -12.32
N SER A 71 -0.40 0.03 -11.70
CA SER A 71 -1.68 0.24 -12.39
C SER A 71 -1.83 1.67 -12.91
N THR A 72 -1.33 2.66 -12.16
CA THR A 72 -1.36 4.07 -12.57
C THR A 72 -0.42 4.35 -13.75
N ILE A 73 0.76 3.72 -13.78
CA ILE A 73 1.71 3.88 -14.90
C ILE A 73 1.25 3.13 -16.14
N MET A 74 0.72 1.91 -15.97
CA MET A 74 0.30 1.05 -17.07
C MET A 74 -1.03 1.49 -17.70
N ASN A 75 -1.85 2.22 -16.97
CA ASN A 75 -3.13 2.69 -17.44
C ASN A 75 -3.17 4.22 -17.58
N PRO A 76 -2.96 4.77 -18.79
CA PRO A 76 -2.96 6.22 -19.02
C PRO A 76 -4.33 6.89 -18.79
N MET A 77 -5.39 6.12 -18.57
CA MET A 77 -6.73 6.62 -18.22
C MET A 77 -6.86 6.91 -16.72
N VAL A 78 -5.99 6.36 -15.89
CA VAL A 78 -5.99 6.61 -14.44
C VAL A 78 -5.36 7.97 -14.15
N ARG A 79 -6.17 8.94 -13.72
CA ARG A 79 -5.75 10.33 -13.48
C ARG A 79 -5.54 10.67 -12.01
N SER A 80 -5.89 9.76 -11.13
CA SER A 80 -5.81 9.95 -9.69
C SER A 80 -5.66 8.62 -8.99
N THR A 81 -4.86 8.60 -7.94
CA THR A 81 -4.75 7.46 -7.02
C THR A 81 -5.78 7.53 -5.89
N ASN A 82 -6.61 8.56 -5.86
CA ASN A 82 -7.69 8.75 -4.90
C ASN A 82 -9.04 8.34 -5.47
N ILE A 83 -10.03 8.20 -4.58
CA ILE A 83 -11.43 7.97 -4.95
C ILE A 83 -11.90 9.17 -5.77
N ILE A 84 -12.34 8.90 -6.99
CA ILE A 84 -12.91 9.92 -7.86
C ILE A 84 -14.43 9.81 -7.74
N LEU A 85 -15.06 10.87 -7.26
CA LEU A 85 -16.52 10.95 -7.27
C LEU A 85 -17.04 11.16 -8.69
N PRO A 86 -18.23 10.62 -9.03
CA PRO A 86 -18.85 10.84 -10.33
C PRO A 86 -19.00 12.32 -10.70
N GLN A 87 -19.19 13.20 -9.70
CA GLN A 87 -19.27 14.65 -9.90
C GLN A 87 -17.95 15.28 -10.35
N GLN A 88 -16.82 14.69 -9.99
CA GLN A 88 -15.50 15.16 -10.42
C GLN A 88 -15.15 14.70 -11.84
N LEU A 89 -15.79 13.63 -12.32
CA LEU A 89 -15.61 13.15 -13.69
C LEU A 89 -16.33 14.06 -14.72
N SER A 90 -17.42 14.69 -14.35
CA SER A 90 -18.24 15.50 -15.26
C SER A 90 -17.55 16.79 -15.76
N GLY A 91 -16.46 17.21 -15.13
CA GLY A 91 -15.63 18.35 -15.55
C GLY A 91 -14.23 17.96 -16.02
N ALA A 92 -13.89 16.68 -16.02
CA ALA A 92 -12.54 16.23 -16.36
C ALA A 92 -12.31 16.25 -17.87
N ILE A 93 -11.22 16.90 -18.29
CA ILE A 93 -10.78 16.90 -19.69
C ILE A 93 -10.44 15.46 -20.10
N THR A 94 -11.10 14.97 -21.14
CA THR A 94 -10.84 13.65 -21.72
C THR A 94 -9.53 13.67 -22.49
N GLY A 95 -8.49 13.08 -21.95
CA GLY A 95 -7.18 12.94 -22.60
C GLY A 95 -6.32 11.91 -21.85
N TYR A 96 -5.42 11.28 -22.56
CA TYR A 96 -4.45 10.36 -21.96
C TYR A 96 -3.38 11.14 -21.19
N LEU A 97 -2.98 10.63 -20.02
CA LEU A 97 -1.82 11.18 -19.32
C LEU A 97 -0.53 10.78 -20.06
N SER A 98 0.41 11.73 -20.16
CA SER A 98 1.77 11.41 -20.59
C SER A 98 2.49 10.59 -19.53
N LEU A 99 3.50 9.80 -19.93
CA LEU A 99 4.33 9.01 -18.99
C LEU A 99 4.91 9.88 -17.87
N GLY A 100 5.34 11.10 -18.18
CA GLY A 100 5.88 12.02 -17.17
C GLY A 100 4.83 12.43 -16.12
N GLN A 101 3.60 12.67 -16.53
CA GLN A 101 2.50 13.00 -15.63
C GLN A 101 2.10 11.80 -14.77
N SER A 102 2.07 10.58 -15.32
CA SER A 102 1.84 9.37 -14.57
C SER A 102 2.93 9.11 -13.53
N CYS A 103 4.20 9.36 -13.87
CA CYS A 103 5.32 9.26 -12.93
C CYS A 103 5.22 10.28 -11.80
N LEU A 104 4.80 11.52 -12.07
CA LEU A 104 4.56 12.52 -11.03
C LEU A 104 3.44 12.11 -10.08
N LEU A 105 2.38 11.49 -10.60
CA LEU A 105 1.26 11.00 -9.80
C LEU A 105 1.69 9.84 -8.87
N VAL A 106 2.61 9.00 -9.33
CA VAL A 106 3.13 7.82 -8.60
C VAL A 106 4.29 8.18 -7.67
N TRP A 107 4.85 9.39 -7.77
CA TRP A 107 6.00 9.80 -6.95
C TRP A 107 5.86 9.54 -5.44
N PRO A 108 4.71 9.82 -4.79
CA PRO A 108 4.52 9.51 -3.37
C PRO A 108 4.61 8.00 -3.06
N HIS A 109 4.15 7.15 -3.96
CA HIS A 109 4.21 5.69 -3.79
C HIS A 109 5.66 5.20 -3.88
N LEU A 110 6.41 5.73 -4.82
CA LEU A 110 7.82 5.39 -5.03
C LEU A 110 8.67 5.83 -3.83
N THR A 111 8.46 7.04 -3.33
CA THR A 111 9.14 7.53 -2.12
C THR A 111 8.77 6.71 -0.89
N GLY A 112 7.51 6.31 -0.75
CA GLY A 112 7.04 5.43 0.33
C GLY A 112 7.70 4.06 0.31
N LEU A 113 7.79 3.42 -0.87
CA LEU A 113 8.46 2.13 -1.05
C LEU A 113 9.96 2.22 -0.75
N LEU A 114 10.63 3.28 -1.20
CA LEU A 114 12.05 3.52 -0.91
C LEU A 114 12.28 3.73 0.58
N ALA A 115 11.45 4.54 1.23
CA ALA A 115 11.53 4.78 2.67
C ALA A 115 11.33 3.48 3.47
N LEU A 116 10.33 2.68 3.11
CA LEU A 116 10.06 1.40 3.74
C LEU A 116 11.26 0.44 3.58
N THR A 117 11.82 0.37 2.39
CA THR A 117 13.01 -0.45 2.10
C THR A 117 14.19 -0.01 2.95
N ALA A 118 14.43 1.30 3.06
CA ALA A 118 15.50 1.85 3.88
C ALA A 118 15.32 1.53 5.37
N VAL A 119 14.09 1.62 5.89
CA VAL A 119 13.77 1.27 7.29
C VAL A 119 14.02 -0.21 7.56
N VAL A 120 13.55 -1.11 6.67
CA VAL A 120 13.76 -2.56 6.82
C VAL A 120 15.24 -2.90 6.72
N PHE A 121 15.97 -2.27 5.81
CA PHE A 121 17.42 -2.44 5.69
C PHE A 121 18.15 -1.99 6.96
N ALA A 122 17.84 -0.80 7.47
CA ALA A 122 18.43 -0.29 8.70
C ALA A 122 18.14 -1.20 9.91
N ALA A 123 16.91 -1.67 10.05
CA ALA A 123 16.52 -2.59 11.11
C ALA A 123 17.28 -3.93 11.01
N SER A 124 17.44 -4.45 9.78
CA SER A 124 18.21 -5.67 9.52
C SER A 124 19.68 -5.48 9.84
N TYR A 125 20.27 -4.36 9.46
CA TYR A 125 21.66 -4.01 9.73
C TYR A 125 21.93 -3.89 11.24
N ILE A 126 21.10 -3.16 11.96
CA ILE A 126 21.22 -3.01 13.42
C ILE A 126 21.09 -4.37 14.12
N SER A 127 20.15 -5.21 13.67
CA SER A 127 19.94 -6.54 14.22
C SER A 127 21.15 -7.45 13.98
N PHE A 128 21.79 -7.32 12.82
CA PHE A 128 22.99 -8.07 12.48
C PHE A 128 24.18 -7.63 13.37
N MET A 129 24.44 -6.33 13.44
CA MET A 129 25.54 -5.78 14.23
C MET A 129 25.43 -6.13 15.72
N ARG A 130 24.23 -6.08 16.28
CA ARG A 130 24.00 -6.45 17.70
C ARG A 130 24.30 -7.92 18.01
N ARG A 131 24.19 -8.82 17.03
CA ARG A 131 24.52 -10.24 17.20
C ARG A 131 26.03 -10.50 17.11
N GLU A 132 26.70 -9.85 16.19
CA GLU A 132 28.14 -10.01 15.99
C GLU A 132 28.93 -9.52 17.21
N ILE A 133 28.53 -8.43 17.83
CA ILE A 133 29.14 -7.88 19.06
C ILE A 133 28.89 -8.81 20.27
N ARG A 134 27.82 -9.59 20.28
CA ARG A 134 27.45 -10.48 21.41
C ARG A 134 28.13 -11.87 21.32
N SER A 135 28.70 -12.21 20.20
CA SER A 135 29.40 -13.50 19.97
C SER A 135 30.93 -13.42 20.19
N ARG A 136 31.43 -12.25 20.54
CA ARG A 136 32.77 -12.00 21.04
C ARG A 136 32.73 -11.81 22.55
#